data_8d46d2dd8a3a173a85493fbc29d3df3b
#
_entry.id   8d46d2dd8a3a173a85493fbc29d3df3b
#
_cell.length_a   1.000
_cell.length_b   1.000
_cell.length_c   1.000
_cell.angle_alpha   90.00
_cell.angle_beta   90.00
_cell.angle_gamma   90.00
#
_symmetry.space_group_name_H-M   'P 1'
#
loop_
_entity.id
_entity.type
_entity.pdbx_description
1 polymer ?
#
loop_
_entity_poly.entity_id
_entity_poly.type
_entity_poly.pdbx_seq_one_letter_code
_entity_poly.pdbx_strand_id
1 'polypeptide(L)'
;MCIRDSFSYSYTALNIDNLAFVVALGIDSSDSKEIKVTFQFVTPPSSNEGSSQETQIFEDTVDTNSIPNAINIMNSYLARKIDLSHCRNIVFSEEIAKNGISNFIYTLMNDNQVRPTSNIIVSTCSANEYIKNSIPSLETSITRYYDIFPSSGKYTGYVSDATIGKFYNALVCNACEPYTILGGVTSSTQTGSQSTVPDDSNIKSGASPISGLRSTENIGIGVFKHDKLVGELDAIETVCFHILQNNLSSFLVSIPDYNNSNSKIDLILSPKNTV
;
A
#
# COMPACT_ATOMS: atom_id res chain seq x y z
N MET A 1 -32.63 45.58 17.93
CA MET A 1 -31.18 45.51 18.21
C MET A 1 -30.79 44.04 18.15
N CYS A 2 -30.28 43.58 16.98
CA CYS A 2 -29.91 42.17 16.79
C CYS A 2 -28.48 41.98 17.26
N ILE A 3 -28.29 41.27 18.36
CA ILE A 3 -26.97 40.82 18.80
C ILE A 3 -26.62 39.64 17.89
N ARG A 4 -25.75 39.87 16.92
CA ARG A 4 -25.08 38.78 16.18
C ARG A 4 -23.99 38.24 17.11
N ASP A 5 -24.28 37.15 17.78
CA ASP A 5 -23.24 36.35 18.42
C ASP A 5 -22.38 35.72 17.31
N SER A 6 -21.29 36.42 17.03
CA SER A 6 -20.20 35.85 16.24
C SER A 6 -19.49 34.81 17.11
N PHE A 7 -19.94 33.58 17.06
CA PHE A 7 -19.07 32.47 17.47
C PHE A 7 -17.90 32.42 16.49
N SER A 8 -16.85 33.17 16.81
CA SER A 8 -15.55 32.93 16.18
C SER A 8 -15.01 31.63 16.76
N TYR A 9 -15.25 30.52 16.05
CA TYR A 9 -14.41 29.35 16.18
C TYR A 9 -12.99 29.84 15.83
N SER A 10 -12.20 30.11 16.85
CA SER A 10 -10.78 30.24 16.66
C SER A 10 -10.27 28.85 16.27
N TYR A 11 -10.20 28.59 14.98
CA TYR A 11 -9.31 27.57 14.47
C TYR A 11 -7.91 27.98 14.94
N THR A 12 -7.44 27.39 16.03
CA THR A 12 -6.02 27.42 16.35
C THR A 12 -5.34 26.75 15.18
N ALA A 13 -4.79 27.54 14.27
CA ALA A 13 -3.97 27.03 13.18
C ALA A 13 -2.89 26.17 13.82
N LEU A 14 -2.98 24.86 13.63
CA LEU A 14 -1.96 23.93 14.10
C LEU A 14 -0.67 24.31 13.39
N ASN A 15 0.35 24.69 14.16
CA ASN A 15 1.66 24.97 13.57
C ASN A 15 2.18 23.65 12.97
N ILE A 16 2.54 23.69 11.70
CA ILE A 16 3.04 22.52 10.95
C ILE A 16 4.25 21.89 11.66
N ASP A 17 5.07 22.71 12.32
CA ASP A 17 6.23 22.23 13.07
C ASP A 17 5.88 21.33 14.26
N ASN A 18 4.63 21.40 14.74
CA ASN A 18 4.13 20.58 15.84
C ASN A 18 3.44 19.29 15.38
N LEU A 19 3.48 18.98 14.09
CA LEU A 19 2.88 17.79 13.51
C LEU A 19 3.93 16.73 13.20
N ALA A 20 3.56 15.45 13.44
CA ALA A 20 4.28 14.26 12.99
C ALA A 20 3.48 13.64 11.84
N PHE A 21 3.96 13.82 10.61
CA PHE A 21 3.26 13.32 9.43
C PHE A 21 3.49 11.83 9.23
N VAL A 22 2.41 11.06 9.28
CA VAL A 22 2.40 9.64 8.96
C VAL A 22 2.25 9.47 7.46
N VAL A 23 3.13 8.69 6.83
CA VAL A 23 3.10 8.39 5.39
C VAL A 23 2.63 6.97 5.09
N ALA A 24 2.83 6.04 6.03
CA ALA A 24 2.27 4.69 5.97
C ALA A 24 1.81 4.23 7.35
N LEU A 25 0.74 3.45 7.36
CA LEU A 25 0.14 2.82 8.55
C LEU A 25 0.11 1.32 8.34
N GLY A 26 0.72 0.55 9.24
CA GLY A 26 0.70 -0.91 9.23
C GLY A 26 -0.17 -1.48 10.34
N ILE A 27 -0.92 -2.52 10.05
CA ILE A 27 -1.78 -3.22 11.01
C ILE A 27 -1.46 -4.72 10.97
N ASP A 28 -0.90 -5.21 12.07
CA ASP A 28 -0.54 -6.60 12.30
C ASP A 28 -1.37 -7.20 13.45
N SER A 29 -1.46 -8.51 13.52
CA SER A 29 -1.90 -9.21 14.73
C SER A 29 -0.88 -9.04 15.87
N SER A 30 -1.36 -9.05 17.09
CA SER A 30 -0.50 -8.95 18.29
C SER A 30 -0.73 -10.14 19.23
N ASP A 31 0.38 -10.70 19.72
CA ASP A 31 0.33 -11.77 20.71
C ASP A 31 -0.15 -11.28 22.10
N SER A 32 0.08 -10.00 22.40
CA SER A 32 -0.20 -9.41 23.72
C SER A 32 -1.51 -8.62 23.77
N LYS A 33 -1.98 -8.14 22.61
CA LYS A 33 -3.18 -7.32 22.44
C LYS A 33 -3.93 -7.78 21.18
N GLU A 34 -4.96 -7.04 20.76
CA GLU A 34 -5.71 -7.39 19.57
C GLU A 34 -4.94 -7.08 18.28
N ILE A 35 -4.24 -5.94 18.26
CA ILE A 35 -3.50 -5.48 17.09
C ILE A 35 -2.17 -4.83 17.47
N LYS A 36 -1.26 -4.83 16.52
CA LYS A 36 -0.02 -4.07 16.50
C LYS A 36 -0.08 -3.05 15.37
N VAL A 37 0.04 -1.77 15.71
CA VAL A 37 -0.02 -0.67 14.74
C VAL A 37 1.35 -0.07 14.57
N THR A 38 1.83 -0.05 13.32
CA THR A 38 3.11 0.55 12.92
C THR A 38 2.84 1.87 12.21
N PHE A 39 3.50 2.92 12.66
CA PHE A 39 3.48 4.25 12.04
C PHE A 39 4.81 4.52 11.37
N GLN A 40 4.80 4.90 10.10
CA GLN A 40 5.98 5.41 9.41
C GLN A 40 5.87 6.92 9.27
N PHE A 41 6.82 7.63 9.86
CA PHE A 41 6.89 9.08 9.88
C PHE A 41 7.93 9.60 8.91
N VAL A 42 7.70 10.79 8.39
CA VAL A 42 8.66 11.52 7.55
C VAL A 42 8.91 12.90 8.16
N THR A 43 10.17 13.24 8.31
CA THR A 43 10.56 14.59 8.72
C THR A 43 10.74 15.46 7.48
N PRO A 44 10.06 16.61 7.39
CA PRO A 44 10.34 17.57 6.33
C PRO A 44 11.82 17.98 6.34
N PRO A 45 12.46 18.18 5.19
CA PRO A 45 13.83 18.69 5.15
C PRO A 45 13.87 20.06 5.82
N SER A 46 14.77 20.23 6.78
CA SER A 46 14.96 21.54 7.43
C SER A 46 15.57 22.52 6.42
N SER A 47 15.04 23.75 6.38
CA SER A 47 15.42 24.82 5.44
C SER A 47 16.78 25.47 5.74
N ASN A 48 17.73 24.78 6.35
CA ASN A 48 19.07 25.30 6.53
C ASN A 48 19.83 25.21 5.20
N GLU A 49 20.07 26.35 4.61
CA GLU A 49 20.87 26.55 3.40
C GLU A 49 22.24 25.86 3.56
N GLY A 50 22.49 24.82 2.78
CA GLY A 50 23.85 24.27 2.59
C GLY A 50 24.05 22.76 2.77
N SER A 51 23.08 21.99 3.25
CA SER A 51 23.18 20.54 3.26
C SER A 51 21.99 19.90 2.57
N SER A 52 22.24 19.03 1.61
CA SER A 52 21.22 18.09 1.08
C SER A 52 20.81 17.13 2.21
N GLN A 53 19.94 17.59 3.11
CA GLN A 53 19.39 16.71 4.13
C GLN A 53 18.40 15.78 3.47
N GLU A 54 18.75 14.51 3.43
CA GLU A 54 17.86 13.42 3.06
C GLU A 54 16.64 13.43 4.01
N THR A 55 15.47 13.19 3.46
CA THR A 55 14.26 13.00 4.24
C THR A 55 14.47 11.84 5.19
N GLN A 56 14.42 12.09 6.49
CA GLN A 56 14.57 11.02 7.48
C GLN A 56 13.23 10.30 7.67
N ILE A 57 13.31 8.98 7.69
CA ILE A 57 12.17 8.08 7.87
C ILE A 57 12.32 7.43 9.25
N PHE A 58 11.24 7.41 10.03
CA PHE A 58 11.19 6.75 11.34
C PHE A 58 9.97 5.85 11.40
N GLU A 59 10.12 4.69 12.04
CA GLU A 59 9.01 3.76 12.29
C GLU A 59 8.89 3.50 13.78
N ASP A 60 7.69 3.68 14.30
CA ASP A 60 7.32 3.32 15.65
C ASP A 60 6.11 2.38 15.65
N THR A 61 6.06 1.48 16.63
CA THR A 61 5.05 0.43 16.69
C THR A 61 4.41 0.40 18.06
N VAL A 62 3.09 0.22 18.11
CA VAL A 62 2.30 0.16 19.35
C VAL A 62 1.40 -1.07 19.35
N ASP A 63 1.45 -1.85 20.44
CA ASP A 63 0.47 -2.92 20.71
C ASP A 63 -0.76 -2.33 21.41
N THR A 64 -1.95 -2.57 20.85
CA THR A 64 -3.18 -1.92 21.30
C THR A 64 -4.44 -2.70 20.86
N ASN A 65 -5.61 -2.19 21.25
CA ASN A 65 -6.90 -2.78 20.87
C ASN A 65 -7.58 -2.04 19.70
N SER A 66 -7.09 -0.85 19.32
CA SER A 66 -7.70 -0.07 18.23
C SER A 66 -6.74 0.99 17.68
N ILE A 67 -6.95 1.39 16.42
CA ILE A 67 -6.18 2.46 15.77
C ILE A 67 -6.28 3.80 16.53
N PRO A 68 -7.46 4.29 16.96
CA PRO A 68 -7.54 5.53 17.73
C PRO A 68 -6.75 5.47 19.04
N ASN A 69 -6.74 4.30 19.72
CA ASN A 69 -5.96 4.14 20.92
C ASN A 69 -4.45 4.12 20.64
N ALA A 70 -4.02 3.52 19.52
CA ALA A 70 -2.64 3.60 19.04
C ALA A 70 -2.19 5.05 18.85
N ILE A 71 -3.01 5.87 18.19
CA ILE A 71 -2.75 7.29 17.97
C ILE A 71 -2.61 8.04 19.31
N ASN A 72 -3.49 7.76 20.28
CA ASN A 72 -3.42 8.39 21.61
C ASN A 72 -2.15 8.01 22.37
N ILE A 73 -1.76 6.75 22.35
CA ILE A 73 -0.54 6.27 22.98
C ILE A 73 0.68 6.94 22.33
N MET A 74 0.73 6.95 21.00
CA MET A 74 1.83 7.58 20.27
C MET A 74 1.89 9.09 20.48
N ASN A 75 0.76 9.78 20.55
CA ASN A 75 0.71 11.21 20.88
C ASN A 75 1.24 11.51 22.28
N SER A 76 1.12 10.57 23.21
CA SER A 76 1.72 10.73 24.57
C SER A 76 3.23 10.48 24.60
N TYR A 77 3.75 9.73 23.63
CA TYR A 77 5.16 9.40 23.49
C TYR A 77 5.92 10.44 22.65
N LEU A 78 5.31 10.89 21.55
CA LEU A 78 5.90 11.85 20.64
C LEU A 78 5.76 13.29 21.17
N ALA A 79 6.77 14.13 20.93
CA ALA A 79 6.67 15.58 21.22
C ALA A 79 5.77 16.32 20.22
N ARG A 80 5.31 15.66 19.16
CA ARG A 80 4.49 16.21 18.06
C ARG A 80 3.17 15.46 17.97
N LYS A 81 2.11 16.15 17.53
CA LYS A 81 0.82 15.53 17.28
C LYS A 81 0.84 14.76 15.97
N ILE A 82 0.37 13.50 16.00
CA ILE A 82 0.20 12.68 14.79
C ILE A 82 -0.81 13.31 13.85
N ASP A 83 -0.45 13.33 12.56
CA ASP A 83 -1.29 13.75 11.46
C ASP A 83 -1.30 12.70 10.36
N LEU A 84 -2.49 12.18 10.03
CA LEU A 84 -2.70 11.14 9.02
C LEU A 84 -3.00 11.70 7.62
N SER A 85 -3.04 13.03 7.45
CA SER A 85 -3.41 13.67 6.18
C SER A 85 -2.44 13.37 5.03
N HIS A 86 -1.24 12.91 5.35
CA HIS A 86 -0.21 12.50 4.40
C HIS A 86 -0.06 10.98 4.28
N CYS A 87 -0.91 10.21 4.96
CA CYS A 87 -0.90 8.74 4.86
C CYS A 87 -1.25 8.31 3.44
N ARG A 88 -0.30 7.65 2.77
CA ARG A 88 -0.43 7.17 1.39
C ARG A 88 -0.70 5.69 1.32
N ASN A 89 -0.14 4.91 2.23
CA ASN A 89 -0.29 3.46 2.28
C ASN A 89 -0.88 3.02 3.62
N ILE A 90 -1.89 2.15 3.52
CA ILE A 90 -2.46 1.42 4.65
C ILE A 90 -2.20 -0.05 4.37
N VAL A 91 -1.39 -0.67 5.23
CA VAL A 91 -0.89 -2.03 5.04
C VAL A 91 -1.47 -2.95 6.11
N PHE A 92 -2.11 -4.00 5.68
CA PHE A 92 -2.60 -5.07 6.56
C PHE A 92 -1.73 -6.31 6.38
N SER A 93 -1.41 -7.02 7.46
CA SER A 93 -0.84 -8.35 7.34
C SER A 93 -1.88 -9.33 6.77
N GLU A 94 -1.41 -10.38 6.11
CA GLU A 94 -2.26 -11.43 5.55
C GLU A 94 -3.18 -12.05 6.62
N GLU A 95 -2.65 -12.24 7.84
CA GLU A 95 -3.40 -12.79 8.97
C GLU A 95 -4.60 -11.91 9.36
N ILE A 96 -4.38 -10.61 9.52
CA ILE A 96 -5.46 -9.64 9.80
C ILE A 96 -6.47 -9.63 8.65
N ALA A 97 -6.00 -9.65 7.40
CA ALA A 97 -6.86 -9.63 6.23
C ALA A 97 -7.76 -10.87 6.13
N LYS A 98 -7.26 -12.06 6.52
CA LYS A 98 -8.05 -13.30 6.57
C LYS A 98 -9.12 -13.28 7.68
N ASN A 99 -8.83 -12.61 8.79
CA ASN A 99 -9.77 -12.50 9.92
C ASN A 99 -10.89 -11.49 9.67
N GLY A 100 -10.67 -10.50 8.80
CA GLY A 100 -11.62 -9.47 8.42
C GLY A 100 -11.17 -8.06 8.79
N ILE A 101 -11.29 -7.14 7.85
CA ILE A 101 -10.76 -5.77 7.99
C ILE A 101 -11.82 -4.67 8.00
N SER A 102 -13.12 -5.03 7.96
CA SER A 102 -14.22 -4.04 7.88
C SER A 102 -14.15 -2.99 8.99
N ASN A 103 -13.92 -3.40 10.24
CA ASN A 103 -13.85 -2.48 11.37
C ASN A 103 -12.72 -1.44 11.23
N PHE A 104 -11.57 -1.87 10.70
CA PHE A 104 -10.45 -0.96 10.44
C PHE A 104 -10.77 0.02 9.32
N ILE A 105 -11.38 -0.49 8.22
CA ILE A 105 -11.80 0.33 7.09
C ILE A 105 -12.82 1.39 7.54
N TYR A 106 -13.84 1.02 8.30
CA TYR A 106 -14.82 1.97 8.83
C TYR A 106 -14.18 3.01 9.77
N THR A 107 -13.28 2.58 10.64
CA THR A 107 -12.57 3.49 11.55
C THR A 107 -11.75 4.51 10.78
N LEU A 108 -10.97 4.06 9.79
CA LEU A 108 -10.11 4.92 8.99
C LEU A 108 -10.91 5.86 8.07
N MET A 109 -12.02 5.38 7.48
CA MET A 109 -12.87 6.22 6.63
C MET A 109 -13.69 7.25 7.41
N ASN A 110 -13.90 7.04 8.71
CA ASN A 110 -14.53 8.02 9.59
C ASN A 110 -13.53 9.08 10.14
N ASP A 111 -12.23 8.87 9.95
CA ASP A 111 -11.22 9.87 10.30
C ASP A 111 -11.09 10.91 9.19
N ASN A 112 -11.32 12.19 9.53
CA ASN A 112 -11.25 13.30 8.58
C ASN A 112 -9.85 13.52 7.97
N GLN A 113 -8.81 12.98 8.56
CA GLN A 113 -7.43 13.12 8.08
C GLN A 113 -7.10 12.06 7.01
N VAL A 114 -7.71 10.87 7.09
CA VAL A 114 -7.42 9.78 6.15
C VAL A 114 -8.04 10.08 4.78
N ARG A 115 -7.21 10.04 3.75
CA ARG A 115 -7.67 10.29 2.39
C ARG A 115 -8.26 9.03 1.76
N PRO A 116 -9.44 9.09 1.12
CA PRO A 116 -10.01 7.95 0.38
C PRO A 116 -9.10 7.43 -0.75
N THR A 117 -8.11 8.24 -1.17
CA THR A 117 -7.11 7.90 -2.20
C THR A 117 -5.89 7.17 -1.65
N SER A 118 -5.78 6.96 -0.35
CA SER A 118 -4.70 6.15 0.24
C SER A 118 -4.76 4.72 -0.27
N ASN A 119 -3.61 4.17 -0.66
CA ASN A 119 -3.50 2.80 -1.15
C ASN A 119 -3.81 1.80 -0.02
N ILE A 120 -4.50 0.74 -0.35
CA ILE A 120 -4.73 -0.39 0.55
C ILE A 120 -3.92 -1.60 0.07
N ILE A 121 -3.08 -2.13 0.95
CA ILE A 121 -2.13 -3.19 0.65
C ILE A 121 -2.33 -4.32 1.65
N VAL A 122 -2.34 -5.56 1.16
CA VAL A 122 -2.15 -6.75 2.00
C VAL A 122 -0.73 -7.23 1.80
N SER A 123 0.00 -7.38 2.89
CA SER A 123 1.37 -7.86 2.86
C SER A 123 1.43 -9.35 3.14
N THR A 124 2.19 -10.09 2.32
CA THR A 124 2.48 -11.53 2.52
C THR A 124 3.39 -11.82 3.72
N CYS A 125 4.09 -10.78 4.21
CA CYS A 125 4.80 -10.77 5.50
C CYS A 125 4.07 -9.86 6.49
N SER A 126 4.68 -9.57 7.65
CA SER A 126 4.09 -8.58 8.56
C SER A 126 4.04 -7.20 7.92
N ALA A 127 3.01 -6.40 8.25
CA ALA A 127 2.90 -5.02 7.77
C ALA A 127 4.08 -4.17 8.25
N ASN A 128 4.57 -4.43 9.47
CA ASN A 128 5.77 -3.79 10.01
C ASN A 128 7.01 -4.08 9.17
N GLU A 129 7.24 -5.35 8.80
CA GLU A 129 8.38 -5.74 7.97
C GLU A 129 8.30 -5.13 6.58
N TYR A 130 7.12 -5.15 5.96
CA TYR A 130 6.90 -4.51 4.66
C TYR A 130 7.22 -3.02 4.70
N ILE A 131 6.72 -2.29 5.70
CA ILE A 131 6.95 -0.84 5.85
C ILE A 131 8.43 -0.54 6.07
N LYS A 132 9.11 -1.26 6.95
CA LYS A 132 10.55 -1.08 7.22
C LYS A 132 11.42 -1.31 6.01
N ASN A 133 11.05 -2.24 5.15
CA ASN A 133 11.79 -2.55 3.93
C ASN A 133 11.38 -1.68 2.73
N SER A 134 10.37 -0.81 2.88
CA SER A 134 9.93 0.11 1.84
C SER A 134 10.88 1.30 1.72
N ILE A 135 12.03 1.08 1.08
CA ILE A 135 13.05 2.09 0.86
C ILE A 135 12.98 2.56 -0.60
N PRO A 136 12.77 3.88 -0.86
CA PRO A 136 12.79 4.39 -2.22
C PRO A 136 14.23 4.33 -2.77
N SER A 137 14.42 3.73 -3.94
CA SER A 137 15.74 3.62 -4.58
C SER A 137 15.99 4.68 -5.65
N LEU A 138 14.95 5.13 -6.32
CA LEU A 138 15.02 6.12 -7.40
C LEU A 138 14.41 7.47 -7.01
N GLU A 139 13.54 7.47 -6.00
CA GLU A 139 12.85 8.67 -5.56
C GLU A 139 13.53 9.24 -4.32
N THR A 140 13.61 10.56 -4.23
CA THR A 140 14.16 11.27 -3.07
C THR A 140 13.25 11.23 -1.84
N SER A 141 11.97 10.91 -2.05
CA SER A 141 10.95 10.88 -1.01
C SER A 141 10.13 9.59 -1.08
N ILE A 142 9.97 8.93 0.08
CA ILE A 142 9.11 7.76 0.22
C ILE A 142 7.64 8.07 -0.14
N THR A 143 7.17 9.28 0.19
CA THR A 143 5.80 9.72 -0.12
C THR A 143 5.57 9.73 -1.62
N ARG A 144 6.54 10.25 -2.39
CA ARG A 144 6.46 10.26 -3.85
C ARG A 144 6.48 8.85 -4.43
N TYR A 145 7.29 7.95 -3.87
CA TYR A 145 7.29 6.55 -4.25
C TYR A 145 5.90 5.93 -4.06
N TYR A 146 5.26 6.17 -2.89
CA TYR A 146 3.92 5.66 -2.59
C TYR A 146 2.83 6.24 -3.50
N ASP A 147 2.99 7.45 -4.00
CA ASP A 147 2.06 8.07 -4.95
C ASP A 147 2.20 7.49 -6.37
N ILE A 148 3.41 7.10 -6.78
CA ILE A 148 3.71 6.74 -8.16
C ILE A 148 3.56 5.24 -8.43
N PHE A 149 3.95 4.36 -7.46
CA PHE A 149 4.03 2.94 -7.74
C PHE A 149 2.72 2.30 -8.25
N PRO A 150 1.50 2.71 -7.81
CA PRO A 150 0.28 2.10 -8.32
C PRO A 150 0.04 2.40 -9.80
N SER A 151 0.58 3.52 -10.30
CA SER A 151 0.44 3.90 -11.71
C SER A 151 1.20 2.97 -12.66
N SER A 152 2.18 2.20 -12.15
CA SER A 152 2.91 1.20 -12.93
C SER A 152 1.99 0.10 -13.47
N GLY A 153 0.91 -0.18 -12.77
CA GLY A 153 -0.10 -1.14 -13.20
C GLY A 153 -0.72 -0.84 -14.56
N LYS A 154 -0.75 0.44 -14.98
CA LYS A 154 -1.31 0.83 -16.28
C LYS A 154 -0.52 0.31 -17.47
N TYR A 155 0.79 0.06 -17.29
CA TYR A 155 1.67 -0.40 -18.37
C TYR A 155 2.33 -1.76 -18.08
N THR A 156 2.33 -2.24 -16.83
CA THR A 156 2.80 -3.60 -16.51
C THR A 156 1.64 -4.59 -16.35
N GLY A 157 0.48 -4.11 -15.90
CA GLY A 157 -0.66 -4.94 -15.52
C GLY A 157 -0.47 -5.74 -14.22
N TYR A 158 0.68 -5.63 -13.54
CA TYR A 158 1.00 -6.44 -12.36
C TYR A 158 0.56 -5.81 -11.04
N VAL A 159 0.29 -4.51 -11.03
CA VAL A 159 -0.11 -3.76 -9.85
C VAL A 159 -1.50 -3.20 -10.04
N SER A 160 -2.33 -3.23 -9.02
CA SER A 160 -3.65 -2.59 -9.06
C SER A 160 -3.63 -1.21 -8.38
N ASP A 161 -4.58 -0.37 -8.72
CA ASP A 161 -4.79 0.94 -8.11
C ASP A 161 -5.86 0.85 -7.00
N ALA A 162 -5.76 -0.12 -6.11
CA ALA A 162 -6.67 -0.30 -4.99
C ALA A 162 -6.46 0.79 -3.93
N THR A 163 -7.53 1.51 -3.61
CA THR A 163 -7.53 2.54 -2.57
C THR A 163 -8.56 2.21 -1.48
N ILE A 164 -8.37 2.79 -0.28
CA ILE A 164 -9.30 2.55 0.83
C ILE A 164 -10.72 3.01 0.48
N GLY A 165 -10.88 4.08 -0.29
CA GLY A 165 -12.19 4.55 -0.75
C GLY A 165 -12.87 3.58 -1.72
N LYS A 166 -12.12 2.97 -2.67
CA LYS A 166 -12.64 1.92 -3.55
C LYS A 166 -13.04 0.68 -2.76
N PHE A 167 -12.20 0.27 -1.81
CA PHE A 167 -12.47 -0.86 -0.94
C PHE A 167 -13.73 -0.64 -0.11
N TYR A 168 -13.87 0.52 0.55
CA TYR A 168 -15.05 0.91 1.31
C TYR A 168 -16.33 0.89 0.44
N ASN A 169 -16.27 1.47 -0.74
CA ASN A 169 -17.41 1.48 -1.67
C ASN A 169 -17.83 0.06 -2.08
N ALA A 170 -16.87 -0.84 -2.28
CA ALA A 170 -17.16 -2.24 -2.57
C ALA A 170 -17.75 -2.97 -1.36
N LEU A 171 -17.30 -2.68 -0.13
CA LEU A 171 -17.87 -3.25 1.09
C LEU A 171 -19.35 -2.90 1.29
N VAL A 172 -19.74 -1.67 0.95
CA VAL A 172 -21.16 -1.23 1.11
C VAL A 172 -22.02 -1.57 -0.10
N CYS A 173 -21.44 -2.04 -1.18
CA CYS A 173 -22.14 -2.46 -2.40
C CYS A 173 -22.55 -3.92 -2.29
N ASN A 174 -23.83 -4.22 -2.47
CA ASN A 174 -24.32 -5.61 -2.38
C ASN A 174 -23.90 -6.54 -3.52
N ALA A 175 -23.37 -6.00 -4.60
CA ALA A 175 -23.00 -6.75 -5.81
C ALA A 175 -21.52 -6.65 -6.16
N CYS A 176 -20.70 -6.08 -5.27
CA CYS A 176 -19.28 -5.85 -5.51
C CYS A 176 -18.47 -6.57 -4.44
N GLU A 177 -17.33 -7.11 -4.84
CA GLU A 177 -16.34 -7.63 -3.91
C GLU A 177 -15.08 -6.75 -3.96
N PRO A 178 -14.51 -6.39 -2.79
CA PRO A 178 -13.32 -5.56 -2.76
C PRO A 178 -12.06 -6.32 -3.11
N TYR A 179 -11.02 -5.57 -3.46
CA TYR A 179 -9.69 -6.08 -3.69
C TYR A 179 -8.61 -5.11 -3.19
N THR A 180 -7.41 -5.62 -3.00
CA THR A 180 -6.26 -4.86 -2.51
C THR A 180 -5.04 -5.08 -3.40
N ILE A 181 -4.03 -4.24 -3.23
CA ILE A 181 -2.70 -4.50 -3.76
C ILE A 181 -2.06 -5.61 -2.89
N LEU A 182 -1.37 -6.57 -3.51
CA LEU A 182 -0.48 -7.47 -2.78
C LEU A 182 0.91 -6.86 -2.68
N GLY A 183 1.41 -6.81 -1.45
CA GLY A 183 2.76 -6.39 -1.12
C GLY A 183 3.57 -7.54 -0.53
N GLY A 184 4.88 -7.55 -0.74
CA GLY A 184 5.77 -8.53 -0.15
C GLY A 184 7.18 -8.01 -0.01
N VAL A 185 7.99 -8.71 0.75
CA VAL A 185 9.42 -8.46 0.90
C VAL A 185 10.18 -9.64 0.29
N THR A 186 11.07 -9.33 -0.65
CA THR A 186 11.94 -10.33 -1.24
C THR A 186 13.01 -10.69 -0.22
N SER A 187 12.99 -11.93 0.28
CA SER A 187 14.08 -12.42 1.12
C SER A 187 15.32 -12.60 0.27
N SER A 188 16.39 -11.88 0.59
CA SER A 188 17.71 -12.02 -0.03
C SER A 188 18.36 -13.41 0.18
N THR A 189 17.65 -14.35 0.78
CA THR A 189 18.12 -15.67 1.20
C THR A 189 17.75 -16.80 0.24
N GLN A 190 17.37 -16.51 -1.00
CA GLN A 190 17.31 -17.56 -2.03
C GLN A 190 18.67 -17.77 -2.72
N THR A 191 19.72 -17.89 -1.92
CA THR A 191 20.99 -18.47 -2.38
C THR A 191 20.86 -19.99 -2.23
N GLY A 192 20.51 -20.68 -3.31
CA GLY A 192 20.79 -22.09 -3.45
C GLY A 192 19.63 -23.06 -3.37
N SER A 193 18.74 -23.01 -4.34
CA SER A 193 18.07 -24.22 -4.81
C SER A 193 17.85 -24.06 -6.31
N GLN A 194 18.35 -25.05 -7.02
CA GLN A 194 18.38 -25.21 -8.48
C GLN A 194 17.26 -24.46 -9.21
N SER A 195 17.71 -23.52 -10.02
CA SER A 195 16.91 -22.75 -10.95
C SER A 195 16.28 -23.67 -12.01
N THR A 196 15.09 -24.12 -11.78
CA THR A 196 14.13 -24.01 -12.86
C THR A 196 13.92 -22.52 -13.01
N VAL A 197 14.28 -21.96 -14.17
CA VAL A 197 13.96 -20.57 -14.54
C VAL A 197 12.49 -20.38 -14.13
N PRO A 198 12.16 -19.41 -13.22
CA PRO A 198 10.77 -19.17 -12.88
C PRO A 198 10.06 -18.91 -14.21
N ASP A 199 9.05 -19.69 -14.50
CA ASP A 199 8.17 -19.38 -15.61
C ASP A 199 7.64 -17.98 -15.32
N ASP A 200 7.91 -17.01 -16.22
CA ASP A 200 7.52 -15.60 -16.05
C ASP A 200 6.01 -15.44 -15.77
N SER A 201 5.26 -16.53 -15.85
CA SER A 201 3.81 -16.62 -15.64
C SER A 201 3.37 -16.66 -14.16
N ASN A 202 4.24 -16.99 -13.20
CA ASN A 202 3.86 -17.22 -11.79
C ASN A 202 4.58 -16.29 -10.81
N ILE A 203 4.85 -15.05 -11.20
CA ILE A 203 5.49 -14.09 -10.32
C ILE A 203 4.49 -13.61 -9.26
N LYS A 204 4.86 -13.74 -7.99
CA LYS A 204 4.11 -13.24 -6.84
C LYS A 204 4.92 -12.23 -6.04
N SER A 205 4.23 -11.38 -5.31
CA SER A 205 4.86 -10.41 -4.42
C SER A 205 5.72 -11.13 -3.36
N GLY A 206 6.97 -10.69 -3.22
CA GLY A 206 7.96 -11.32 -2.33
C GLY A 206 8.72 -12.50 -2.93
N ALA A 207 8.39 -12.94 -4.15
CA ALA A 207 9.02 -14.07 -4.84
C ALA A 207 9.47 -13.73 -6.28
N SER A 208 9.63 -12.44 -6.59
CA SER A 208 10.09 -12.06 -7.93
C SER A 208 11.59 -12.36 -8.12
N PRO A 209 12.03 -12.60 -9.36
CA PRO A 209 13.44 -12.90 -9.66
C PRO A 209 14.33 -11.65 -9.64
N ILE A 210 13.92 -10.57 -8.98
CA ILE A 210 14.67 -9.32 -8.92
C ILE A 210 15.68 -9.40 -7.79
N SER A 211 16.95 -9.11 -8.12
CA SER A 211 18.02 -8.90 -7.15
C SER A 211 18.45 -7.44 -7.15
N GLY A 212 18.48 -6.80 -5.99
CA GLY A 212 18.85 -5.38 -5.88
C GLY A 212 18.78 -4.86 -4.44
N LEU A 213 18.95 -3.56 -4.28
CA LEU A 213 18.91 -2.89 -2.97
C LEU A 213 17.50 -2.80 -2.38
N ARG A 214 16.48 -2.83 -3.22
CA ARG A 214 15.08 -2.73 -2.79
C ARG A 214 14.51 -4.11 -2.58
N SER A 215 13.95 -4.32 -1.40
CA SER A 215 13.39 -5.61 -1.01
C SER A 215 11.86 -5.67 -1.05
N THR A 216 11.16 -4.53 -1.16
CA THR A 216 9.69 -4.52 -1.26
C THR A 216 9.19 -4.59 -2.70
N GLU A 217 8.17 -5.38 -2.90
CA GLU A 217 7.51 -5.61 -4.18
C GLU A 217 6.00 -5.44 -4.02
N ASN A 218 5.37 -4.99 -5.12
CA ASN A 218 3.91 -4.87 -5.21
C ASN A 218 3.47 -5.55 -6.49
N ILE A 219 3.15 -6.84 -6.41
CA ILE A 219 2.76 -7.67 -7.56
C ILE A 219 1.57 -8.53 -7.15
N GLY A 220 0.48 -8.40 -7.90
CA GLY A 220 -0.71 -9.19 -7.64
C GLY A 220 -1.83 -8.44 -6.94
N ILE A 221 -2.91 -9.13 -6.72
CA ILE A 221 -4.15 -8.63 -6.11
C ILE A 221 -4.57 -9.57 -4.99
N GLY A 222 -4.86 -9.01 -3.81
CA GLY A 222 -5.60 -9.70 -2.75
C GLY A 222 -7.09 -9.64 -3.02
N VAL A 223 -7.72 -10.79 -3.17
CA VAL A 223 -9.15 -10.93 -3.47
C VAL A 223 -9.92 -11.16 -2.17
N PHE A 224 -10.96 -10.38 -1.98
CA PHE A 224 -11.80 -10.43 -0.78
C PHE A 224 -13.19 -10.98 -1.09
N LYS A 225 -13.74 -11.66 -0.11
CA LYS A 225 -15.17 -11.92 -0.02
C LYS A 225 -15.71 -11.10 1.15
N HIS A 226 -16.44 -10.05 0.81
CA HIS A 226 -16.84 -9.02 1.76
C HIS A 226 -15.59 -8.38 2.40
N ASP A 227 -15.30 -8.63 3.67
CA ASP A 227 -14.17 -8.02 4.40
C ASP A 227 -12.99 -8.97 4.67
N LYS A 228 -13.06 -10.22 4.17
CA LYS A 228 -12.06 -11.26 4.41
C LYS A 228 -11.29 -11.61 3.16
N LEU A 229 -9.97 -11.67 3.27
CA LEU A 229 -9.10 -12.16 2.22
C LEU A 229 -9.39 -13.64 1.97
N VAL A 230 -9.72 -14.00 0.74
CA VAL A 230 -10.07 -15.39 0.34
C VAL A 230 -9.12 -15.95 -0.72
N GLY A 231 -8.32 -15.12 -1.36
CA GLY A 231 -7.37 -15.57 -2.37
C GLY A 231 -6.44 -14.45 -2.82
N GLU A 232 -5.49 -14.84 -3.63
CA GLU A 232 -4.46 -13.96 -4.21
C GLU A 232 -4.37 -14.25 -5.69
N LEU A 233 -4.26 -13.22 -6.49
CA LEU A 233 -3.96 -13.32 -7.92
C LEU A 233 -2.46 -13.07 -8.12
N ASP A 234 -1.82 -13.89 -8.94
CA ASP A 234 -0.44 -13.69 -9.38
C ASP A 234 -0.35 -12.58 -10.45
N ALA A 235 0.85 -12.37 -11.01
CA ALA A 235 1.09 -11.33 -12.00
C ALA A 235 0.20 -11.48 -13.24
N ILE A 236 0.10 -12.69 -13.81
CA ILE A 236 -0.68 -12.96 -15.03
C ILE A 236 -2.19 -12.92 -14.78
N GLU A 237 -2.62 -13.50 -13.66
CA GLU A 237 -4.02 -13.44 -13.24
C GLU A 237 -4.46 -11.99 -13.02
N THR A 238 -3.57 -11.15 -12.46
CA THR A 238 -3.80 -9.70 -12.29
C THR A 238 -3.94 -8.99 -13.63
N VAL A 239 -3.12 -9.32 -14.63
CA VAL A 239 -3.28 -8.79 -15.99
C VAL A 239 -4.64 -9.18 -16.57
N CYS A 240 -5.04 -10.44 -16.45
CA CYS A 240 -6.36 -10.91 -16.91
C CYS A 240 -7.50 -10.15 -16.21
N PHE A 241 -7.37 -9.92 -14.91
CA PHE A 241 -8.32 -9.12 -14.14
C PHE A 241 -8.43 -7.68 -14.66
N HIS A 242 -7.29 -7.02 -14.95
CA HIS A 242 -7.29 -5.68 -15.51
C HIS A 242 -7.87 -5.60 -16.93
N ILE A 243 -7.64 -6.64 -17.76
CA ILE A 243 -8.27 -6.73 -19.10
C ILE A 243 -9.80 -6.81 -18.96
N LEU A 244 -10.29 -7.66 -18.07
CA LEU A 244 -11.74 -7.80 -17.82
C LEU A 244 -12.38 -6.51 -17.29
N GLN A 245 -11.64 -5.73 -16.52
CA GLN A 245 -12.09 -4.44 -16.01
C GLN A 245 -11.88 -3.28 -16.96
N ASN A 246 -11.28 -3.52 -18.14
CA ASN A 246 -10.91 -2.48 -19.11
C ASN A 246 -10.01 -1.37 -18.51
N ASN A 247 -9.11 -1.75 -17.62
CA ASN A 247 -8.25 -0.84 -16.85
C ASN A 247 -6.75 -0.95 -17.21
N LEU A 248 -6.43 -1.59 -18.34
CA LEU A 248 -5.07 -1.77 -18.83
C LEU A 248 -4.81 -0.90 -20.06
N SER A 249 -3.74 -0.10 -20.04
CA SER A 249 -3.35 0.72 -21.18
C SER A 249 -2.50 -0.04 -22.19
N SER A 250 -1.53 -0.79 -21.69
CA SER A 250 -0.66 -1.65 -22.51
C SER A 250 -0.06 -2.75 -21.63
N PHE A 251 0.30 -3.87 -22.24
CA PHE A 251 0.97 -4.99 -21.58
C PHE A 251 1.92 -5.66 -22.55
N LEU A 252 3.16 -5.87 -22.12
CA LEU A 252 4.16 -6.60 -22.87
C LEU A 252 4.19 -8.06 -22.38
N VAL A 253 4.07 -9.01 -23.28
CA VAL A 253 4.14 -10.44 -22.97
C VAL A 253 4.99 -11.16 -24.00
N SER A 254 5.84 -12.09 -23.53
CA SER A 254 6.61 -13.00 -24.37
C SER A 254 5.95 -14.37 -24.33
N ILE A 255 5.48 -14.85 -25.45
CA ILE A 255 4.87 -16.19 -25.59
C ILE A 255 5.78 -17.11 -26.39
N PRO A 256 5.77 -18.44 -26.15
CA PRO A 256 6.50 -19.38 -26.99
C PRO A 256 5.99 -19.32 -28.43
N ASP A 257 6.91 -19.37 -29.38
CA ASP A 257 6.54 -19.49 -30.80
C ASP A 257 5.98 -20.89 -31.07
N TYR A 258 4.77 -20.94 -31.62
CA TYR A 258 4.13 -22.22 -31.96
C TYR A 258 4.94 -23.05 -32.98
N ASN A 259 5.63 -22.37 -33.91
CA ASN A 259 6.41 -23.01 -34.97
C ASN A 259 7.82 -23.38 -34.56
N ASN A 260 8.35 -22.78 -33.49
CA ASN A 260 9.71 -23.00 -33.00
C ASN A 260 9.76 -22.88 -31.48
N SER A 261 9.69 -23.99 -30.76
CA SER A 261 9.68 -24.05 -29.30
C SER A 261 10.91 -23.42 -28.61
N ASN A 262 11.98 -23.18 -29.38
CA ASN A 262 13.20 -22.52 -28.88
C ASN A 262 13.18 -20.99 -29.05
N SER A 263 12.15 -20.43 -29.66
CA SER A 263 11.98 -18.99 -29.83
C SER A 263 10.77 -18.49 -29.07
N LYS A 264 10.82 -17.19 -28.68
CA LYS A 264 9.70 -16.48 -28.06
C LYS A 264 9.27 -15.36 -29.00
N ILE A 265 7.99 -15.01 -28.97
CA ILE A 265 7.40 -13.89 -29.70
C ILE A 265 6.99 -12.87 -28.66
N ASP A 266 7.50 -11.64 -28.78
CA ASP A 266 7.14 -10.53 -27.93
C ASP A 266 5.92 -9.79 -28.49
N LEU A 267 4.88 -9.70 -27.68
CA LEU A 267 3.62 -9.06 -28.06
C LEU A 267 3.36 -7.86 -27.14
N ILE A 268 2.93 -6.77 -27.75
CA ILE A 268 2.38 -5.62 -27.02
C ILE A 268 0.86 -5.69 -27.16
N LEU A 269 0.20 -6.00 -26.05
CA LEU A 269 -1.26 -5.98 -25.99
C LEU A 269 -1.70 -4.57 -25.55
N SER A 270 -2.51 -3.93 -26.37
CA SER A 270 -3.15 -2.64 -26.05
C SER A 270 -4.66 -2.84 -26.16
N PRO A 271 -5.35 -3.15 -25.06
CA PRO A 271 -6.80 -3.28 -25.07
C PRO A 271 -7.40 -1.96 -25.55
N LYS A 272 -8.05 -1.96 -26.71
CA LYS A 272 -8.85 -0.83 -27.13
C LYS A 272 -10.14 -0.87 -26.34
N ASN A 273 -10.54 0.27 -25.78
CA ASN A 273 -11.86 0.43 -25.22
C ASN A 273 -12.88 0.00 -26.27
N THR A 274 -13.43 -1.18 -26.13
CA THR A 274 -14.62 -1.57 -26.88
C THR A 274 -15.78 -0.85 -26.20
N VAL A 275 -16.32 0.15 -26.90
CA VAL A 275 -17.55 0.85 -26.52
C VAL A 275 -18.72 -0.14 -26.53
#